data_b549e37127d7efbc8f4c17513e8599d0
#
_entry.id   b549e37127d7efbc8f4c17513e8599d0
#
_cell.length_a   1.000
_cell.length_b   1.000
_cell.length_c   1.000
_cell.angle_alpha   90.00
_cell.angle_beta   90.00
_cell.angle_gamma   90.00
#
_symmetry.space_group_name_H-M   'P 1'
#
loop_
_entity.id
_entity.type
_entity.pdbx_description
1 polymer ?
#
loop_
_entity_poly.entity_id
_entity_poly.type
_entity_poly.pdbx_seq_one_letter_code
_entity_poly.pdbx_strand_id
1 'polypeptide(L)'
;MQEVFSQSIQNTHTKENIKHMSHGIEQPWDMVDSIEGTEWHSMANHRQLIDREVAKRHFFQIIESPALVYVDDRQINLDKYKVLLADHRACRDDLDVADQIVPLHIPKNGYTPISNESVWDTLQDAIKDLGARITSICTLERGKKFAVSVELEGSDMEIKIKNRGKEKFKAFLNFVTSHDGTIAMNIFDSIIRIICMNTLRWSMEAMGDVRFKVYHTKNASLAMDNLGELVNAILKGRANLAEVMEYLSSCKVDNNEAIAMAMGYFAKSTGTVELSTRAINAANEITLLFARGVGNTGETLYDLANGATEFWTHGNGTGRSLSQGNRVYRSAMGSAADHKQAFVAMLANENSRKEMLTLGREALLAAK
;
A
#
# COMPACT_ATOMS: atom_id res chain seq x y z
N MET A 1 15.76 23.81 16.82
CA MET A 1 14.87 23.39 15.69
C MET A 1 14.64 21.87 15.60
N GLN A 2 15.49 21.04 16.20
CA GLN A 2 15.24 19.57 16.31
C GLN A 2 14.18 19.20 17.36
N GLU A 3 14.04 19.99 18.43
CA GLU A 3 13.05 19.74 19.49
C GLU A 3 11.59 20.06 19.08
N VAL A 4 11.38 20.97 18.12
CA VAL A 4 10.03 21.35 17.67
C VAL A 4 9.41 20.29 16.78
N PHE A 5 10.21 19.50 16.04
CA PHE A 5 9.70 18.40 15.21
C PHE A 5 9.40 17.13 16.03
N SER A 6 10.14 16.88 17.11
CA SER A 6 9.92 15.74 18.01
C SER A 6 8.65 15.90 18.86
N GLN A 7 8.30 17.14 19.24
CA GLN A 7 7.10 17.40 20.05
C GLN A 7 5.81 17.44 19.26
N SER A 8 5.83 17.68 17.94
CA SER A 8 4.61 17.70 17.12
C SER A 8 4.06 16.29 16.79
N ILE A 9 4.84 15.25 17.00
CA ILE A 9 4.41 13.85 16.76
C ILE A 9 3.85 13.21 18.04
N GLN A 10 4.18 13.73 19.24
CA GLN A 10 3.78 13.10 20.51
C GLN A 10 2.53 13.66 21.17
N ASN A 11 1.90 14.74 20.68
CA ASN A 11 0.88 15.47 21.46
C ASN A 11 -0.49 15.67 20.77
N THR A 12 -1.02 14.74 20.00
CA THR A 12 -2.41 14.88 19.50
C THR A 12 -3.18 13.57 19.43
N HIS A 13 -3.27 12.82 20.51
CA HIS A 13 -4.26 11.75 20.60
C HIS A 13 -4.90 11.69 21.99
N THR A 14 -5.74 12.65 22.30
CA THR A 14 -6.81 12.47 23.28
C THR A 14 -8.08 12.10 22.54
N LYS A 15 -8.79 11.08 23.05
CA LYS A 15 -10.04 10.52 22.49
C LYS A 15 -11.17 11.54 22.20
N GLU A 16 -11.05 12.78 22.61
CA GLU A 16 -12.06 13.84 22.42
C GLU A 16 -11.97 14.57 21.07
N ASN A 17 -10.83 14.48 20.35
CA ASN A 17 -10.69 15.12 19.03
C ASN A 17 -11.26 14.32 17.85
N ILE A 18 -11.74 13.10 18.09
CA ILE A 18 -12.29 12.22 17.04
C ILE A 18 -13.72 12.64 16.63
N LYS A 19 -14.42 13.41 17.46
CA LYS A 19 -15.84 13.78 17.25
C LYS A 19 -16.11 14.94 16.29
N HIS A 20 -15.10 15.64 15.77
CA HIS A 20 -15.32 16.85 14.96
C HIS A 20 -14.66 16.87 13.56
N MET A 21 -14.29 15.72 13.01
CA MET A 21 -13.90 15.65 11.59
C MET A 21 -15.09 15.21 10.73
N SER A 22 -16.08 16.09 10.62
CA SER A 22 -17.12 15.96 9.63
C SER A 22 -16.59 16.29 8.24
N HIS A 23 -17.04 15.52 7.26
CA HIS A 23 -16.90 15.60 5.82
C HIS A 23 -15.74 14.79 5.20
N GLY A 24 -16.01 13.52 4.91
CA GLY A 24 -15.34 12.78 3.83
C GLY A 24 -13.98 12.15 4.15
N ILE A 25 -13.53 12.16 5.40
CA ILE A 25 -12.32 11.46 5.83
C ILE A 25 -12.74 10.14 6.45
N GLU A 26 -12.89 9.10 5.64
CA GLU A 26 -13.12 7.77 6.18
C GLU A 26 -11.82 7.26 6.82
N GLN A 27 -11.85 7.12 8.13
CA GLN A 27 -10.95 6.24 8.88
C GLN A 27 -11.11 4.80 8.33
N PRO A 28 -10.12 3.90 8.46
CA PRO A 28 -10.39 2.49 8.28
C PRO A 28 -11.62 2.15 9.12
N TRP A 29 -12.62 1.59 8.46
CA TRP A 29 -13.88 1.34 9.14
C TRP A 29 -13.72 0.38 10.32
N ASP A 30 -12.85 -0.61 10.15
CA ASP A 30 -12.35 -1.45 11.23
C ASP A 30 -10.92 -1.92 10.91
N MET A 31 -9.99 -1.70 11.81
CA MET A 31 -8.60 -2.07 11.66
C MET A 31 -8.01 -2.53 12.98
N VAL A 32 -7.47 -3.73 12.98
CA VAL A 32 -6.80 -4.31 14.13
C VAL A 32 -5.34 -4.57 13.79
N ASP A 33 -4.43 -4.04 14.61
CA ASP A 33 -3.01 -4.36 14.55
C ASP A 33 -2.61 -5.31 15.68
N SER A 34 -1.69 -6.22 15.38
CA SER A 34 -1.11 -7.08 16.39
C SER A 34 -0.25 -6.28 17.36
N ILE A 35 -0.39 -6.56 18.67
CA ILE A 35 0.49 -5.99 19.70
C ILE A 35 1.94 -6.44 19.56
N GLU A 36 2.18 -7.55 18.88
CA GLU A 36 3.51 -8.13 18.63
C GLU A 36 4.10 -7.72 17.28
N GLY A 37 3.29 -7.10 16.41
CA GLY A 37 3.69 -6.72 15.07
C GLY A 37 4.46 -5.40 14.99
N THR A 38 5.10 -5.18 13.86
CA THR A 38 5.68 -3.88 13.52
C THR A 38 4.64 -3.03 12.83
N GLU A 39 4.27 -1.94 13.48
CA GLU A 39 3.34 -0.97 12.94
C GLU A 39 4.08 0.06 12.07
N TRP A 40 3.55 0.36 10.88
CA TRP A 40 4.08 1.42 10.01
C TRP A 40 3.10 2.60 9.81
N HIS A 41 1.93 2.50 10.44
CA HIS A 41 0.89 3.54 10.46
C HIS A 41 0.24 3.58 11.84
N SER A 42 -0.49 4.65 12.12
CA SER A 42 -1.17 4.88 13.40
C SER A 42 -2.68 4.84 13.24
N MET A 43 -3.21 3.96 12.40
CA MET A 43 -4.63 3.96 12.03
C MET A 43 -5.45 2.88 12.68
N ALA A 44 -4.82 1.93 13.37
CA ALA A 44 -5.55 0.83 13.99
C ALA A 44 -6.54 1.35 15.03
N ASN A 45 -7.76 0.85 14.94
CA ASN A 45 -8.81 1.10 15.94
C ASN A 45 -8.51 0.34 17.24
N HIS A 46 -7.92 -0.85 17.08
CA HIS A 46 -7.62 -1.78 18.15
C HIS A 46 -6.23 -2.37 18.03
N ARG A 47 -5.64 -2.75 19.16
CA ARG A 47 -4.39 -3.50 19.22
C ARG A 47 -4.57 -4.71 20.11
N GLN A 48 -4.46 -5.88 19.53
CA GLN A 48 -4.57 -7.16 20.23
C GLN A 48 -3.94 -8.28 19.40
N LEU A 49 -3.78 -9.45 20.00
CA LEU A 49 -3.36 -10.62 19.23
C LEU A 49 -4.45 -10.95 18.19
N ILE A 50 -4.03 -11.13 16.94
CA ILE A 50 -4.97 -11.37 15.83
C ILE A 50 -5.09 -12.88 15.63
N ASP A 51 -6.17 -13.42 16.15
CA ASP A 51 -6.62 -14.80 15.93
C ASP A 51 -7.92 -14.83 15.12
N ARG A 52 -8.51 -16.02 14.96
CA ARG A 52 -9.77 -16.17 14.23
C ARG A 52 -10.94 -15.42 14.87
N GLU A 53 -10.98 -15.35 16.20
CA GLU A 53 -12.07 -14.67 16.93
C GLU A 53 -12.02 -13.16 16.64
N VAL A 54 -10.83 -12.58 16.64
CA VAL A 54 -10.62 -11.19 16.26
C VAL A 54 -10.97 -10.96 14.80
N ALA A 55 -10.55 -11.87 13.93
CA ALA A 55 -10.79 -11.77 12.49
C ALA A 55 -12.28 -11.88 12.11
N LYS A 56 -13.09 -12.59 12.89
CA LYS A 56 -14.55 -12.73 12.66
C LYS A 56 -15.28 -11.40 12.51
N ARG A 57 -14.81 -10.34 13.14
CA ARG A 57 -15.38 -8.98 12.99
C ARG A 57 -15.38 -8.50 11.53
N HIS A 58 -14.53 -9.07 10.69
CA HIS A 58 -14.38 -8.73 9.29
C HIS A 58 -15.08 -9.73 8.35
N PHE A 59 -15.71 -10.79 8.86
CA PHE A 59 -16.32 -11.87 8.07
C PHE A 59 -17.82 -11.66 7.86
N PHE A 60 -18.17 -10.50 7.31
CA PHE A 60 -19.56 -10.21 6.97
C PHE A 60 -20.06 -11.12 5.84
N GLN A 61 -21.36 -11.35 5.84
CA GLN A 61 -22.01 -12.09 4.75
C GLN A 61 -22.20 -11.20 3.53
N ILE A 62 -21.88 -11.70 2.33
CA ILE A 62 -22.17 -11.01 1.07
C ILE A 62 -23.50 -11.52 0.57
N ILE A 63 -24.51 -10.64 0.53
CA ILE A 63 -25.84 -10.93 0.02
C ILE A 63 -25.91 -10.50 -1.46
N GLU A 64 -26.39 -11.40 -2.32
CA GLU A 64 -26.70 -11.11 -3.71
C GLU A 64 -28.21 -10.86 -3.85
N SER A 65 -28.58 -9.76 -4.46
CA SER A 65 -29.98 -9.38 -4.70
C SER A 65 -30.17 -8.96 -6.16
N PRO A 66 -31.37 -9.14 -6.75
CA PRO A 66 -31.68 -8.60 -8.07
C PRO A 66 -31.48 -7.08 -8.12
N ALA A 67 -30.92 -6.59 -9.23
CA ALA A 67 -30.78 -5.15 -9.45
C ALA A 67 -32.10 -4.58 -9.98
N LEU A 68 -32.76 -3.77 -9.17
CA LEU A 68 -34.07 -3.18 -9.48
C LEU A 68 -33.94 -1.64 -9.54
N VAL A 69 -34.60 -1.05 -10.52
CA VAL A 69 -34.71 0.41 -10.65
C VAL A 69 -36.21 0.77 -10.67
N TYR A 70 -36.58 1.84 -9.97
CA TYR A 70 -37.91 2.39 -9.97
C TYR A 70 -37.94 3.67 -10.79
N VAL A 71 -38.85 3.71 -11.80
CA VAL A 71 -39.07 4.89 -12.62
C VAL A 71 -40.59 5.11 -12.69
N ASP A 72 -41.08 6.22 -12.24
CA ASP A 72 -42.51 6.57 -12.23
C ASP A 72 -43.41 5.43 -11.69
N ASP A 73 -43.10 4.93 -10.49
CA ASP A 73 -43.77 3.80 -9.82
C ASP A 73 -43.67 2.46 -10.54
N ARG A 74 -42.94 2.36 -11.63
CA ARG A 74 -42.66 1.10 -12.33
C ARG A 74 -41.34 0.50 -11.85
N GLN A 75 -41.41 -0.75 -11.45
CA GLN A 75 -40.23 -1.56 -11.14
C GLN A 75 -39.66 -2.15 -12.43
N ILE A 76 -38.40 -1.87 -12.70
CA ILE A 76 -37.63 -2.40 -13.83
C ILE A 76 -36.54 -3.29 -13.29
N ASN A 77 -36.50 -4.54 -13.71
CA ASN A 77 -35.43 -5.49 -13.37
C ASN A 77 -34.29 -5.34 -14.37
N LEU A 78 -33.06 -5.17 -13.86
CA LEU A 78 -31.85 -5.15 -14.67
C LEU A 78 -31.25 -6.55 -14.76
N ASP A 79 -31.83 -7.42 -15.61
CA ASP A 79 -31.57 -8.86 -15.69
C ASP A 79 -30.08 -9.27 -15.83
N LYS A 80 -29.22 -8.35 -16.31
CA LYS A 80 -27.78 -8.60 -16.48
C LYS A 80 -26.94 -8.22 -15.26
N TYR A 81 -27.55 -7.63 -14.24
CA TYR A 81 -26.89 -7.07 -13.08
C TYR A 81 -27.48 -7.63 -11.79
N LYS A 82 -26.69 -7.63 -10.74
CA LYS A 82 -27.11 -7.92 -9.37
C LYS A 82 -26.56 -6.86 -8.43
N VAL A 83 -27.17 -6.72 -7.27
CA VAL A 83 -26.67 -5.87 -6.18
C VAL A 83 -25.93 -6.74 -5.18
N LEU A 84 -24.74 -6.35 -4.79
CA LEU A 84 -24.00 -6.94 -3.69
C LEU A 84 -24.16 -6.06 -2.46
N LEU A 85 -24.54 -6.66 -1.35
CA LEU A 85 -24.67 -6.01 -0.06
C LEU A 85 -23.76 -6.72 0.96
N ALA A 86 -23.11 -5.96 1.83
CA ALA A 86 -22.47 -6.51 3.02
C ALA A 86 -23.51 -6.57 4.15
N ASP A 87 -23.68 -7.74 4.75
CA ASP A 87 -24.47 -7.92 5.98
C ASP A 87 -23.53 -8.17 7.15
N HIS A 88 -23.40 -7.16 8.01
CA HIS A 88 -22.50 -7.15 9.15
C HIS A 88 -23.16 -7.65 10.45
N ARG A 89 -24.47 -7.92 10.45
CA ARG A 89 -25.24 -8.25 11.67
C ARG A 89 -24.71 -9.47 12.44
N ALA A 90 -24.14 -10.44 11.72
CA ALA A 90 -23.59 -11.65 12.32
C ALA A 90 -22.18 -11.49 12.89
N CYS A 91 -21.44 -10.46 12.45
CA CYS A 91 -20.03 -10.27 12.83
C CYS A 91 -19.75 -8.98 13.62
N ARG A 92 -20.71 -8.06 13.66
CA ARG A 92 -20.58 -6.74 14.29
C ARG A 92 -21.87 -6.39 15.03
N ASP A 93 -21.80 -6.33 16.36
CA ASP A 93 -22.90 -5.91 17.27
C ASP A 93 -22.82 -4.43 17.67
N ASP A 94 -21.71 -3.78 17.31
CA ASP A 94 -21.39 -2.40 17.66
C ASP A 94 -21.80 -1.38 16.57
N LEU A 95 -22.47 -1.82 15.50
CA LEU A 95 -22.87 -0.96 14.40
C LEU A 95 -24.29 -0.40 14.56
N ASP A 96 -24.45 0.85 14.16
CA ASP A 96 -25.78 1.43 13.98
C ASP A 96 -26.57 0.69 12.89
N VAL A 97 -27.91 0.72 12.99
CA VAL A 97 -28.81 0.01 12.04
C VAL A 97 -28.51 0.36 10.56
N ALA A 98 -28.14 1.61 10.29
CA ALA A 98 -27.80 2.08 8.95
C ALA A 98 -26.50 1.47 8.39
N ASP A 99 -25.61 0.98 9.25
CA ASP A 99 -24.32 0.40 8.90
C ASP A 99 -24.31 -1.14 8.93
N GLN A 100 -25.41 -1.75 9.36
CA GLN A 100 -25.55 -3.21 9.44
C GLN A 100 -25.67 -3.88 8.06
N ILE A 101 -26.32 -3.20 7.11
CA ILE A 101 -26.42 -3.68 5.71
C ILE A 101 -26.00 -2.53 4.79
N VAL A 102 -24.94 -2.72 4.05
CA VAL A 102 -24.30 -1.67 3.25
C VAL A 102 -24.16 -2.10 1.79
N PRO A 103 -24.50 -1.23 0.82
CA PRO A 103 -24.28 -1.54 -0.59
C PRO A 103 -22.79 -1.57 -0.92
N LEU A 104 -22.35 -2.66 -1.55
CA LEU A 104 -20.97 -2.86 -1.99
C LEU A 104 -20.80 -2.47 -3.46
N HIS A 105 -21.56 -3.11 -4.35
CA HIS A 105 -21.39 -3.00 -5.80
C HIS A 105 -22.61 -3.46 -6.59
N ILE A 106 -22.70 -3.05 -7.86
CA ILE A 106 -23.71 -3.52 -8.81
C ILE A 106 -22.98 -4.15 -10.01
N PRO A 107 -22.45 -5.38 -9.86
CA PRO A 107 -21.74 -6.06 -10.94
C PRO A 107 -22.67 -6.74 -11.92
N LYS A 108 -22.10 -7.18 -13.05
CA LYS A 108 -22.76 -8.16 -13.93
C LYS A 108 -22.90 -9.51 -13.22
N ASN A 109 -23.88 -10.30 -13.65
CA ASN A 109 -24.19 -11.61 -13.04
C ASN A 109 -23.03 -12.62 -13.02
N GLY A 110 -22.04 -12.46 -13.88
CA GLY A 110 -20.83 -13.32 -13.90
C GLY A 110 -19.80 -13.04 -12.81
N TYR A 111 -19.95 -11.94 -12.05
CA TYR A 111 -19.08 -11.64 -10.94
C TYR A 111 -19.34 -12.59 -9.76
N THR A 112 -18.31 -13.20 -9.21
CA THR A 112 -18.39 -14.08 -8.03
C THR A 112 -17.59 -13.44 -6.91
N PRO A 113 -18.22 -12.96 -5.83
CA PRO A 113 -17.50 -12.40 -4.71
C PRO A 113 -16.68 -13.49 -3.98
N ILE A 114 -15.51 -13.12 -3.50
CA ILE A 114 -14.67 -13.95 -2.62
C ILE A 114 -14.90 -13.42 -1.20
N SER A 115 -15.39 -14.25 -0.28
CA SER A 115 -15.65 -13.80 1.10
C SER A 115 -14.33 -13.51 1.84
N ASN A 116 -14.37 -12.60 2.80
CA ASN A 116 -13.22 -12.30 3.67
C ASN A 116 -12.79 -13.52 4.47
N GLU A 117 -13.73 -14.35 4.90
CA GLU A 117 -13.47 -15.60 5.61
C GLU A 117 -12.69 -16.59 4.72
N SER A 118 -13.08 -16.74 3.46
CA SER A 118 -12.36 -17.59 2.50
C SER A 118 -10.94 -17.11 2.26
N VAL A 119 -10.73 -15.80 2.16
CA VAL A 119 -9.39 -15.19 2.06
C VAL A 119 -8.57 -15.51 3.30
N TRP A 120 -9.16 -15.36 4.49
CA TRP A 120 -8.51 -15.67 5.75
C TRP A 120 -8.10 -17.13 5.86
N ASP A 121 -9.02 -18.07 5.58
CA ASP A 121 -8.76 -19.51 5.69
C ASP A 121 -7.65 -19.94 4.73
N THR A 122 -7.70 -19.49 3.47
CA THR A 122 -6.64 -19.77 2.49
C THR A 122 -5.30 -19.20 2.93
N LEU A 123 -5.31 -18.00 3.52
CA LEU A 123 -4.10 -17.38 4.05
C LEU A 123 -3.53 -18.20 5.21
N GLN A 124 -4.37 -18.63 6.18
CA GLN A 124 -3.93 -19.43 7.31
C GLN A 124 -3.26 -20.74 6.85
N ASP A 125 -3.83 -21.41 5.86
CA ASP A 125 -3.27 -22.61 5.29
C ASP A 125 -1.91 -22.35 4.62
N ALA A 126 -1.80 -21.25 3.87
CA ALA A 126 -0.59 -20.90 3.16
C ALA A 126 0.58 -20.50 4.07
N ILE A 127 0.30 -19.88 5.23
CA ILE A 127 1.34 -19.41 6.16
C ILE A 127 1.65 -20.39 7.29
N LYS A 128 0.87 -21.46 7.45
CA LYS A 128 0.93 -22.41 8.54
C LYS A 128 2.34 -22.96 8.80
N ASP A 129 3.05 -23.29 7.74
CA ASP A 129 4.38 -23.91 7.80
C ASP A 129 5.53 -22.88 7.64
N LEU A 130 5.19 -21.58 7.56
CA LEU A 130 6.17 -20.52 7.28
C LEU A 130 6.65 -19.78 8.54
N GLY A 131 6.18 -20.16 9.73
CA GLY A 131 6.46 -19.40 10.94
C GLY A 131 6.01 -17.93 10.84
N ALA A 132 4.90 -17.68 10.15
CA ALA A 132 4.42 -16.34 9.88
C ALA A 132 3.33 -15.93 10.86
N ARG A 133 3.19 -14.64 11.10
CA ARG A 133 2.13 -14.09 11.96
C ARG A 133 1.36 -12.98 11.26
N ILE A 134 0.05 -12.94 11.49
CA ILE A 134 -0.77 -11.84 11.01
C ILE A 134 -0.52 -10.62 11.89
N THR A 135 -0.14 -9.51 11.27
CA THR A 135 0.20 -8.27 11.97
C THR A 135 -0.86 -7.20 11.83
N SER A 136 -1.69 -7.29 10.80
CA SER A 136 -2.79 -6.35 10.59
C SER A 136 -3.92 -6.99 9.82
N ILE A 137 -5.15 -6.66 10.20
CA ILE A 137 -6.38 -6.98 9.47
C ILE A 137 -7.24 -5.72 9.41
N CYS A 138 -7.75 -5.39 8.24
CA CYS A 138 -8.59 -4.21 8.12
C CYS A 138 -9.70 -4.35 7.07
N THR A 139 -10.80 -3.64 7.36
CA THR A 139 -11.91 -3.41 6.44
C THR A 139 -12.00 -1.91 6.18
N LEU A 140 -12.02 -1.51 4.92
CA LEU A 140 -12.14 -0.12 4.50
C LEU A 140 -13.49 0.12 3.83
N GLU A 141 -13.94 1.38 3.83
CA GLU A 141 -15.13 1.82 3.10
C GLU A 141 -16.36 0.95 3.37
N ARG A 142 -16.62 0.66 4.66
CA ARG A 142 -17.76 -0.13 5.13
C ARG A 142 -17.86 -1.53 4.51
N GLY A 143 -16.72 -2.19 4.34
CA GLY A 143 -16.66 -3.55 3.79
C GLY A 143 -16.29 -3.61 2.31
N LYS A 144 -16.18 -2.49 1.59
CA LYS A 144 -15.83 -2.51 0.17
C LYS A 144 -14.43 -3.06 -0.10
N LYS A 145 -13.49 -2.87 0.83
CA LYS A 145 -12.12 -3.38 0.71
C LYS A 145 -11.71 -4.11 1.98
N PHE A 146 -10.98 -5.19 1.81
CA PHE A 146 -10.45 -6.01 2.88
C PHE A 146 -8.97 -6.26 2.66
N ALA A 147 -8.17 -6.13 3.72
CA ALA A 147 -6.73 -6.37 3.65
C ALA A 147 -6.22 -7.08 4.90
N VAL A 148 -5.23 -7.94 4.69
CA VAL A 148 -4.49 -8.65 5.75
C VAL A 148 -3.01 -8.51 5.47
N SER A 149 -2.23 -8.16 6.49
CA SER A 149 -0.77 -8.13 6.43
C SER A 149 -0.19 -9.21 7.32
N VAL A 150 0.79 -9.92 6.80
CA VAL A 150 1.49 -11.01 7.45
C VAL A 150 2.98 -10.70 7.53
N GLU A 151 3.54 -10.73 8.73
CA GLU A 151 4.97 -10.68 8.95
C GLU A 151 5.50 -12.12 8.92
N LEU A 152 6.53 -12.36 8.13
CA LEU A 152 7.15 -13.67 8.02
C LEU A 152 8.26 -13.79 9.06
N GLU A 153 8.28 -14.88 9.82
CA GLU A 153 9.33 -15.15 10.80
C GLU A 153 10.69 -15.25 10.12
N GLY A 154 11.72 -14.68 10.75
CA GLY A 154 13.05 -14.58 10.12
C GLY A 154 13.11 -13.60 8.94
N SER A 155 12.05 -12.79 8.75
CA SER A 155 11.99 -11.77 7.69
C SER A 155 12.79 -10.51 7.99
N ASP A 156 13.35 -10.41 9.18
CA ASP A 156 14.27 -9.34 9.53
C ASP A 156 15.46 -9.40 8.58
N MET A 157 15.59 -8.38 7.75
CA MET A 157 16.69 -8.23 6.82
C MET A 157 17.64 -7.18 7.37
N GLU A 158 18.90 -7.52 7.49
CA GLU A 158 19.97 -6.54 7.72
C GLU A 158 20.67 -6.28 6.40
N ILE A 159 20.46 -5.11 5.83
CA ILE A 159 21.11 -4.69 4.60
C ILE A 159 22.32 -3.83 4.99
N LYS A 160 23.49 -4.19 4.47
CA LYS A 160 24.71 -3.43 4.70
C LYS A 160 24.74 -2.18 3.82
N ILE A 161 24.55 -1.03 4.44
CA ILE A 161 24.63 0.25 3.74
C ILE A 161 26.06 0.77 3.81
N LYS A 162 26.64 1.09 2.66
CA LYS A 162 28.00 1.56 2.56
C LYS A 162 28.20 2.80 3.45
N ASN A 163 29.23 2.77 4.30
CA ASN A 163 29.60 3.82 5.25
C ASN A 163 28.61 4.07 6.40
N ARG A 164 27.53 3.26 6.58
CA ARG A 164 26.54 3.43 7.66
C ARG A 164 26.34 2.19 8.52
N GLY A 165 26.94 1.06 8.14
CA GLY A 165 26.73 -0.21 8.84
C GLY A 165 25.50 -0.94 8.34
N LYS A 166 24.81 -1.64 9.24
CA LYS A 166 23.64 -2.44 8.91
C LYS A 166 22.35 -1.70 9.23
N GLU A 167 21.45 -1.62 8.29
CA GLU A 167 20.09 -1.14 8.51
C GLU A 167 19.09 -2.29 8.53
N LYS A 168 18.08 -2.18 9.40
CA LYS A 168 17.06 -3.22 9.58
C LYS A 168 15.85 -2.93 8.73
N PHE A 169 15.36 -3.98 8.07
CA PHE A 169 14.14 -3.99 7.29
C PHE A 169 13.26 -5.15 7.75
N LYS A 170 11.95 -4.99 7.62
CA LYS A 170 10.98 -6.07 7.79
C LYS A 170 10.21 -6.29 6.51
N ALA A 171 9.96 -7.55 6.20
CA ALA A 171 9.17 -7.91 5.04
C ALA A 171 7.81 -8.47 5.45
N PHE A 172 6.80 -8.04 4.72
CA PHE A 172 5.40 -8.42 4.91
C PHE A 172 4.86 -9.00 3.62
N LEU A 173 3.94 -9.94 3.77
CA LEU A 173 3.08 -10.40 2.71
C LEU A 173 1.69 -9.78 2.91
N ASN A 174 1.17 -9.15 1.89
CA ASN A 174 -0.10 -8.43 1.96
C ASN A 174 -1.12 -9.09 1.03
N PHE A 175 -2.31 -9.31 1.58
CA PHE A 175 -3.47 -9.81 0.87
C PHE A 175 -4.51 -8.71 0.84
N VAL A 176 -4.99 -8.37 -0.35
CA VAL A 176 -6.01 -7.33 -0.48
C VAL A 176 -7.02 -7.74 -1.53
N THR A 177 -8.29 -7.55 -1.18
CA THR A 177 -9.41 -7.75 -2.12
C THR A 177 -10.39 -6.60 -2.03
N SER A 178 -11.24 -6.45 -3.03
CA SER A 178 -12.37 -5.54 -2.95
C SER A 178 -13.68 -6.20 -3.37
N HIS A 179 -14.75 -5.75 -2.75
CA HIS A 179 -16.11 -6.17 -3.08
C HIS A 179 -16.85 -5.14 -3.93
N ASP A 180 -16.22 -3.99 -4.21
CA ASP A 180 -16.74 -2.91 -5.04
C ASP A 180 -16.30 -3.01 -6.52
N GLY A 181 -15.59 -4.08 -6.88
CA GLY A 181 -15.11 -4.32 -8.24
C GLY A 181 -13.91 -3.47 -8.66
N THR A 182 -13.36 -2.65 -7.76
CA THR A 182 -12.22 -1.76 -8.09
C THR A 182 -10.89 -2.48 -8.10
N ILE A 183 -10.77 -3.60 -7.36
CA ILE A 183 -9.53 -4.35 -7.21
C ILE A 183 -9.83 -5.84 -7.29
N ALA A 184 -9.09 -6.56 -8.15
CA ALA A 184 -8.99 -8.01 -8.03
C ALA A 184 -8.31 -8.38 -6.70
N MET A 185 -8.50 -9.57 -6.17
CA MET A 185 -7.67 -10.03 -5.06
C MET A 185 -6.21 -10.00 -5.50
N ASN A 186 -5.38 -9.31 -4.75
CA ASN A 186 -3.95 -9.19 -4.99
C ASN A 186 -3.17 -9.69 -3.79
N ILE A 187 -2.07 -10.37 -4.08
CA ILE A 187 -1.07 -10.75 -3.11
C ILE A 187 0.25 -10.13 -3.54
N PHE A 188 0.89 -9.44 -2.63
CA PHE A 188 2.17 -8.77 -2.90
C PHE A 188 2.99 -8.66 -1.62
N ASP A 189 4.29 -8.56 -1.79
CA ASP A 189 5.20 -8.27 -0.70
C ASP A 189 5.33 -6.76 -0.47
N SER A 190 5.66 -6.39 0.73
CA SER A 190 6.13 -5.05 1.06
C SER A 190 7.29 -5.13 2.04
N ILE A 191 8.19 -4.18 1.93
CA ILE A 191 9.34 -4.07 2.80
C ILE A 191 9.28 -2.73 3.50
N ILE A 192 9.50 -2.75 4.79
CA ILE A 192 9.48 -1.58 5.65
C ILE A 192 10.87 -1.36 6.21
N ARG A 193 11.43 -0.19 5.95
CA ARG A 193 12.66 0.27 6.59
C ARG A 193 12.34 0.73 8.00
N ILE A 194 12.88 0.05 9.02
CA ILE A 194 12.48 0.25 10.43
C ILE A 194 12.73 1.67 10.93
N ILE A 195 13.80 2.31 10.49
CA ILE A 195 14.19 3.63 11.00
C ILE A 195 13.21 4.75 10.61
N CYS A 196 12.57 4.67 9.45
CA CYS A 196 11.69 5.73 8.92
C CYS A 196 10.28 5.23 8.57
N MET A 197 10.00 3.95 8.76
CA MET A 197 8.73 3.30 8.42
C MET A 197 8.28 3.51 6.96
N ASN A 198 9.22 3.82 6.06
CA ASN A 198 8.95 3.90 4.65
C ASN A 198 8.60 2.53 4.09
N THR A 199 7.52 2.46 3.35
CA THR A 199 7.08 1.22 2.70
C THR A 199 7.50 1.20 1.24
N LEU A 200 8.05 0.08 0.79
CA LEU A 200 8.34 -0.19 -0.60
C LEU A 200 7.68 -1.51 -0.99
N ARG A 201 6.78 -1.48 -1.97
CA ARG A 201 6.34 -2.68 -2.65
C ARG A 201 7.46 -3.06 -3.62
N TRP A 202 8.10 -4.18 -3.35
CA TRP A 202 9.08 -4.73 -4.26
C TRP A 202 8.38 -5.74 -5.15
N SER A 203 7.85 -5.29 -6.28
CA SER A 203 7.34 -6.21 -7.26
C SER A 203 8.51 -6.79 -8.04
N MET A 204 8.44 -8.07 -8.21
CA MET A 204 9.42 -8.87 -8.94
C MET A 204 9.33 -8.66 -10.46
N GLU A 205 9.00 -7.43 -10.92
CA GLU A 205 9.02 -7.09 -12.36
C GLU A 205 10.41 -7.34 -12.99
N ALA A 206 11.46 -7.30 -12.17
CA ALA A 206 12.79 -7.74 -12.60
C ALA A 206 12.90 -9.27 -12.85
N MET A 207 11.90 -10.05 -12.41
CA MET A 207 11.86 -11.52 -12.56
C MET A 207 10.64 -12.03 -13.34
N GLY A 208 9.91 -11.15 -14.05
CA GLY A 208 8.67 -11.51 -14.72
C GLY A 208 7.44 -11.27 -13.82
N ASP A 209 6.32 -10.97 -14.44
CA ASP A 209 5.07 -10.50 -13.86
C ASP A 209 4.47 -11.46 -12.80
N VAL A 210 5.03 -11.50 -11.59
CA VAL A 210 4.52 -12.30 -10.46
C VAL A 210 3.62 -11.44 -9.56
N ARG A 211 2.69 -10.73 -10.18
CA ARG A 211 1.51 -10.21 -9.47
C ARG A 211 0.48 -11.32 -9.45
N PHE A 212 0.26 -11.90 -8.29
CA PHE A 212 -0.85 -12.83 -8.18
C PHE A 212 -2.15 -12.02 -8.10
N LYS A 213 -2.91 -12.07 -9.18
CA LYS A 213 -4.24 -11.48 -9.26
C LYS A 213 -5.26 -12.57 -9.43
N VAL A 214 -6.17 -12.67 -8.48
CA VAL A 214 -7.36 -13.50 -8.60
C VAL A 214 -8.54 -12.62 -8.93
N TYR A 215 -9.11 -12.80 -10.12
CA TYR A 215 -10.32 -12.09 -10.51
C TYR A 215 -11.53 -12.75 -9.86
N HIS A 216 -12.54 -11.96 -9.51
CA HIS A 216 -13.79 -12.39 -8.92
C HIS A 216 -14.66 -13.13 -9.95
N THR A 217 -14.25 -14.33 -10.31
CA THR A 217 -14.91 -15.23 -11.28
C THR A 217 -15.15 -16.59 -10.64
N LYS A 218 -15.94 -17.43 -11.30
CA LYS A 218 -16.22 -18.81 -10.81
C LYS A 218 -14.98 -19.67 -10.56
N ASN A 219 -13.85 -19.33 -11.16
CA ASN A 219 -12.57 -20.06 -11.01
C ASN A 219 -11.65 -19.44 -9.95
N ALA A 220 -12.11 -18.48 -9.18
CA ALA A 220 -11.28 -17.79 -8.18
C ALA A 220 -10.70 -18.76 -7.13
N SER A 221 -11.47 -19.76 -6.67
CA SER A 221 -11.00 -20.76 -5.70
C SER A 221 -9.82 -21.58 -6.22
N LEU A 222 -9.86 -22.02 -7.47
CA LEU A 222 -8.77 -22.78 -8.10
C LEU A 222 -7.46 -22.00 -8.18
N ALA A 223 -7.56 -20.67 -8.34
CA ALA A 223 -6.37 -19.81 -8.37
C ALA A 223 -5.76 -19.64 -6.98
N MET A 224 -6.54 -19.78 -5.92
CA MET A 224 -6.06 -19.68 -4.53
C MET A 224 -5.28 -20.94 -4.09
N ASP A 225 -5.51 -22.09 -4.71
CA ASP A 225 -4.83 -23.36 -4.39
C ASP A 225 -3.30 -23.30 -4.61
N ASN A 226 -2.82 -22.39 -5.46
CA ASN A 226 -1.40 -22.21 -5.76
C ASN A 226 -0.71 -21.14 -4.88
N LEU A 227 -1.35 -20.68 -3.82
CA LEU A 227 -0.84 -19.60 -2.98
C LEU A 227 0.52 -19.91 -2.34
N GLY A 228 0.76 -21.14 -1.93
CA GLY A 228 2.03 -21.57 -1.33
C GLY A 228 3.23 -21.42 -2.27
N GLU A 229 3.08 -21.76 -3.55
CA GLU A 229 4.13 -21.57 -4.55
C GLU A 229 4.46 -20.08 -4.76
N LEU A 230 3.43 -19.25 -4.77
CA LEU A 230 3.59 -17.80 -4.89
C LEU A 230 4.35 -17.22 -3.70
N VAL A 231 3.98 -17.59 -2.47
CA VAL A 231 4.69 -17.16 -1.25
C VAL A 231 6.16 -17.53 -1.33
N ASN A 232 6.48 -18.75 -1.76
CA ASN A 232 7.87 -19.19 -1.96
C ASN A 232 8.60 -18.36 -3.05
N ALA A 233 7.93 -18.00 -4.13
CA ALA A 233 8.50 -17.13 -5.17
C ALA A 233 8.80 -15.72 -4.63
N ILE A 234 7.91 -15.15 -3.84
CA ILE A 234 8.09 -13.86 -3.16
C ILE A 234 9.30 -13.92 -2.21
N LEU A 235 9.41 -14.99 -1.42
CA LEU A 235 10.54 -15.18 -0.50
C LEU A 235 11.89 -15.22 -1.22
N LYS A 236 11.96 -15.87 -2.39
CA LYS A 236 13.18 -15.93 -3.22
C LYS A 236 13.57 -14.56 -3.79
N GLY A 237 12.59 -13.70 -4.07
CA GLY A 237 12.85 -12.35 -4.62
C GLY A 237 13.53 -11.38 -3.66
N ARG A 238 13.54 -11.69 -2.36
CA ARG A 238 14.13 -10.79 -1.33
C ARG A 238 15.63 -10.63 -1.43
N ALA A 239 16.36 -11.67 -1.83
CA ALA A 239 17.81 -11.58 -1.99
C ALA A 239 18.19 -10.48 -2.99
N ASN A 240 17.45 -10.37 -4.09
CA ASN A 240 17.67 -9.34 -5.11
C ASN A 240 17.47 -7.93 -4.57
N LEU A 241 16.52 -7.71 -3.63
CA LEU A 241 16.34 -6.39 -3.06
C LEU A 241 17.54 -5.96 -2.23
N ALA A 242 18.10 -6.84 -1.39
CA ALA A 242 19.29 -6.53 -0.61
C ALA A 242 20.45 -6.11 -1.52
N GLU A 243 20.69 -6.87 -2.59
CA GLU A 243 21.72 -6.54 -3.59
C GLU A 243 21.49 -5.19 -4.25
N VAL A 244 20.22 -4.89 -4.62
CA VAL A 244 19.87 -3.57 -5.19
C VAL A 244 20.11 -2.45 -4.19
N MET A 245 19.71 -2.59 -2.94
CA MET A 245 19.91 -1.56 -1.92
C MET A 245 21.39 -1.35 -1.60
N GLU A 246 22.18 -2.42 -1.51
CA GLU A 246 23.63 -2.33 -1.38
C GLU A 246 24.28 -1.64 -2.58
N TYR A 247 23.87 -1.97 -3.80
CA TYR A 247 24.31 -1.31 -5.03
C TYR A 247 23.99 0.19 -5.00
N LEU A 248 22.74 0.56 -4.73
CA LEU A 248 22.32 1.97 -4.66
C LEU A 248 23.12 2.74 -3.59
N SER A 249 23.45 2.10 -2.46
CA SER A 249 24.26 2.70 -1.41
C SER A 249 25.72 2.94 -1.83
N SER A 250 26.20 2.20 -2.83
CA SER A 250 27.55 2.35 -3.36
C SER A 250 27.68 3.50 -4.39
N CYS A 251 26.57 3.92 -4.99
CA CYS A 251 26.52 4.92 -6.04
C CYS A 251 26.38 6.32 -5.41
N LYS A 252 27.39 7.16 -5.55
CA LYS A 252 27.35 8.56 -5.07
C LYS A 252 26.48 9.42 -5.98
N VAL A 253 25.79 10.36 -5.37
CA VAL A 253 24.92 11.35 -6.02
C VAL A 253 24.99 12.65 -5.26
N ASP A 254 25.13 13.76 -5.95
CA ASP A 254 25.04 15.10 -5.39
C ASP A 254 23.61 15.68 -5.50
N ASN A 255 23.37 16.83 -4.87
CA ASN A 255 22.05 17.49 -4.89
C ASN A 255 21.60 17.89 -6.30
N ASN A 256 22.51 18.26 -7.20
CA ASN A 256 22.18 18.68 -8.56
C ASN A 256 21.75 17.44 -9.40
N GLU A 257 22.43 16.34 -9.19
CA GLU A 257 22.05 15.08 -9.83
C GLU A 257 20.74 14.53 -9.25
N ALA A 258 20.55 14.63 -7.93
CA ALA A 258 19.32 14.19 -7.27
C ALA A 258 18.08 14.93 -7.79
N ILE A 259 18.14 16.28 -7.85
CA ILE A 259 17.03 17.07 -8.40
C ILE A 259 16.83 16.79 -9.90
N ALA A 260 17.91 16.62 -10.68
CA ALA A 260 17.78 16.27 -12.09
C ALA A 260 17.12 14.89 -12.26
N MET A 261 17.53 13.87 -11.49
CA MET A 261 16.87 12.56 -11.55
C MET A 261 15.39 12.63 -11.15
N ALA A 262 15.05 13.37 -10.09
CA ALA A 262 13.66 13.54 -9.68
C ALA A 262 12.82 14.26 -10.75
N MET A 263 13.32 15.33 -11.34
CA MET A 263 12.65 16.01 -12.48
C MET A 263 12.51 15.08 -13.69
N GLY A 264 13.58 14.35 -14.01
CA GLY A 264 13.61 13.41 -15.13
C GLY A 264 12.62 12.25 -15.00
N TYR A 265 12.39 11.79 -13.77
CA TYR A 265 11.33 10.81 -13.49
C TYR A 265 9.96 11.35 -13.91
N PHE A 266 9.62 12.58 -13.52
CA PHE A 266 8.35 13.20 -13.89
C PHE A 266 8.29 13.52 -15.40
N ALA A 267 9.38 13.97 -15.99
CA ALA A 267 9.45 14.22 -17.42
C ALA A 267 9.19 12.94 -18.23
N LYS A 268 9.83 11.84 -17.84
CA LYS A 268 9.61 10.54 -18.47
C LYS A 268 8.17 10.04 -18.30
N SER A 269 7.59 10.19 -17.11
CA SER A 269 6.22 9.72 -16.85
C SER A 269 5.13 10.55 -17.52
N THR A 270 5.39 11.83 -17.85
CA THR A 270 4.46 12.72 -18.56
C THR A 270 4.74 12.82 -20.05
N GLY A 271 5.93 12.37 -20.50
CA GLY A 271 6.37 12.47 -21.90
C GLY A 271 6.76 13.90 -22.32
N THR A 272 6.99 14.83 -21.39
CA THR A 272 7.40 16.21 -21.66
C THR A 272 8.38 16.73 -20.61
N VAL A 273 9.31 17.58 -21.03
CA VAL A 273 10.23 18.29 -20.13
C VAL A 273 9.62 19.57 -19.56
N GLU A 274 8.51 20.04 -20.10
CA GLU A 274 7.72 21.15 -19.56
C GLU A 274 6.84 20.62 -18.41
N LEU A 275 7.40 20.62 -17.21
CA LEU A 275 6.75 20.05 -16.04
C LEU A 275 5.73 21.02 -15.43
N SER A 276 4.61 20.46 -14.95
CA SER A 276 3.67 21.21 -14.15
C SER A 276 4.30 21.65 -12.82
N THR A 277 3.80 22.76 -12.24
CA THR A 277 4.22 23.24 -10.90
C THR A 277 4.11 22.13 -9.85
N ARG A 278 3.12 21.24 -9.95
CA ARG A 278 2.97 20.10 -9.05
C ARG A 278 4.13 19.11 -9.16
N ALA A 279 4.56 18.78 -10.38
CA ALA A 279 5.68 17.88 -10.61
C ALA A 279 7.01 18.51 -10.14
N ILE A 280 7.22 19.79 -10.40
CA ILE A 280 8.39 20.53 -9.91
C ILE A 280 8.43 20.53 -8.38
N ASN A 281 7.33 20.84 -7.72
CA ASN A 281 7.25 20.80 -6.24
C ASN A 281 7.50 19.41 -5.68
N ALA A 282 7.00 18.36 -6.33
CA ALA A 282 7.24 16.97 -5.93
C ALA A 282 8.72 16.60 -6.07
N ALA A 283 9.39 16.98 -7.16
CA ALA A 283 10.82 16.75 -7.34
C ALA A 283 11.66 17.49 -6.30
N ASN A 284 11.30 18.74 -5.98
CA ASN A 284 11.96 19.52 -4.92
C ASN A 284 11.79 18.85 -3.54
N GLU A 285 10.58 18.37 -3.21
CA GLU A 285 10.32 17.69 -1.94
C GLU A 285 11.10 16.36 -1.85
N ILE A 286 11.15 15.56 -2.90
CA ILE A 286 11.97 14.34 -2.97
C ILE A 286 13.45 14.67 -2.74
N THR A 287 13.97 15.74 -3.35
CA THR A 287 15.36 16.18 -3.17
C THR A 287 15.63 16.69 -1.75
N LEU A 288 14.67 17.36 -1.15
CA LEU A 288 14.79 17.76 0.26
C LEU A 288 14.86 16.54 1.18
N LEU A 289 14.01 15.51 0.93
CA LEU A 289 13.99 14.27 1.68
C LEU A 289 15.24 13.41 1.42
N PHE A 290 15.81 13.44 0.21
CA PHE A 290 17.12 12.87 -0.08
C PHE A 290 18.19 13.41 0.88
N ALA A 291 18.21 14.72 1.09
CA ALA A 291 19.22 15.37 1.93
C ALA A 291 18.92 15.32 3.44
N ARG A 292 17.63 15.28 3.84
CA ARG A 292 17.20 15.49 5.24
C ARG A 292 16.16 14.49 5.74
N GLY A 293 15.75 13.53 4.93
CA GLY A 293 14.82 12.46 5.32
C GLY A 293 15.41 11.60 6.44
N VAL A 294 14.55 10.92 7.18
CA VAL A 294 14.97 10.12 8.35
C VAL A 294 15.99 9.06 7.94
N GLY A 295 17.19 9.14 8.49
CA GLY A 295 18.31 8.23 8.20
C GLY A 295 18.97 8.43 6.84
N ASN A 296 18.72 9.55 6.13
CA ASN A 296 19.40 9.90 4.90
C ASN A 296 20.59 10.84 5.16
N THR A 297 21.59 10.80 4.30
CA THR A 297 22.78 11.68 4.35
C THR A 297 22.90 12.59 3.13
N GLY A 298 22.11 12.34 2.08
CA GLY A 298 22.17 13.12 0.85
C GLY A 298 23.40 12.84 0.00
N GLU A 299 23.92 11.61 0.01
CA GLU A 299 25.17 11.26 -0.66
C GLU A 299 25.06 10.14 -1.69
N THR A 300 23.97 9.37 -1.69
CA THR A 300 23.88 8.14 -2.47
C THR A 300 22.53 7.97 -3.18
N LEU A 301 22.49 7.13 -4.22
CA LEU A 301 21.23 6.72 -4.84
C LEU A 301 20.27 6.06 -3.84
N TYR A 302 20.81 5.40 -2.80
CA TYR A 302 20.00 4.84 -1.72
C TYR A 302 19.24 5.93 -0.94
N ASP A 303 19.89 7.08 -0.67
CA ASP A 303 19.22 8.21 -0.03
C ASP A 303 18.13 8.81 -0.92
N LEU A 304 18.39 8.86 -2.24
CA LEU A 304 17.40 9.36 -3.20
C LEU A 304 16.20 8.41 -3.30
N ALA A 305 16.42 7.10 -3.30
CA ALA A 305 15.37 6.09 -3.23
C ALA A 305 14.55 6.23 -1.95
N ASN A 306 15.21 6.42 -0.79
CA ASN A 306 14.51 6.63 0.48
C ASN A 306 13.73 7.93 0.51
N GLY A 307 14.28 9.04 0.01
CA GLY A 307 13.57 10.32 -0.08
C GLY A 307 12.30 10.21 -0.94
N ALA A 308 12.38 9.51 -2.06
CA ALA A 308 11.22 9.24 -2.91
C ALA A 308 10.19 8.33 -2.22
N THR A 309 10.63 7.24 -1.57
CA THR A 309 9.71 6.35 -0.84
C THR A 309 9.06 7.06 0.34
N GLU A 310 9.77 7.94 1.05
CA GLU A 310 9.21 8.78 2.12
C GLU A 310 8.16 9.75 1.58
N PHE A 311 8.43 10.43 0.46
CA PHE A 311 7.49 11.34 -0.20
C PHE A 311 6.17 10.65 -0.54
N TRP A 312 6.21 9.44 -1.13
CA TRP A 312 5.01 8.71 -1.49
C TRP A 312 4.40 7.86 -0.36
N THR A 313 5.09 7.68 0.78
CA THR A 313 4.52 6.99 1.94
C THR A 313 3.86 7.95 2.91
N HIS A 314 4.57 9.02 3.29
CA HIS A 314 4.17 9.93 4.37
C HIS A 314 3.93 11.36 3.88
N GLY A 315 4.50 11.74 2.75
CA GLY A 315 4.49 13.09 2.24
C GLY A 315 3.28 13.42 1.34
N ASN A 316 3.43 14.52 0.62
CA ASN A 316 2.39 15.07 -0.27
C ASN A 316 2.07 14.18 -1.48
N GLY A 317 2.95 13.23 -1.82
CA GLY A 317 2.76 12.26 -2.90
C GLY A 317 1.60 11.30 -2.68
N THR A 318 1.17 11.12 -1.41
CA THR A 318 0.01 10.27 -1.08
C THR A 318 -1.34 10.90 -1.38
N GLY A 319 -1.41 12.23 -1.56
CA GLY A 319 -2.63 12.97 -1.83
C GLY A 319 -3.24 13.60 -0.57
N ARG A 320 -3.12 14.93 -0.42
CA ARG A 320 -3.57 15.68 0.76
C ARG A 320 -5.08 15.64 1.00
N SER A 321 -5.87 15.50 -0.06
CA SER A 321 -7.34 15.48 0.01
C SER A 321 -7.93 14.11 0.34
N LEU A 322 -7.09 13.08 0.47
CA LEU A 322 -7.57 11.74 0.77
C LEU A 322 -7.68 11.49 2.27
N SER A 323 -8.61 10.62 2.64
CA SER A 323 -8.68 10.07 4.00
C SER A 323 -7.38 9.34 4.36
N GLN A 324 -7.11 9.19 5.66
CA GLN A 324 -5.91 8.51 6.13
C GLN A 324 -5.86 7.05 5.62
N GLY A 325 -6.98 6.32 5.67
CA GLY A 325 -7.08 4.96 5.15
C GLY A 325 -6.79 4.88 3.65
N ASN A 326 -7.34 5.81 2.86
CA ASN A 326 -7.06 5.88 1.43
C ASN A 326 -5.60 6.24 1.12
N ARG A 327 -4.96 7.07 1.94
CA ARG A 327 -3.52 7.35 1.81
C ARG A 327 -2.66 6.11 2.05
N VAL A 328 -2.94 5.36 3.12
CA VAL A 328 -2.25 4.10 3.40
C VAL A 328 -2.46 3.11 2.27
N TYR A 329 -3.70 2.93 1.84
CA TYR A 329 -4.02 2.06 0.71
C TYR A 329 -3.24 2.46 -0.56
N ARG A 330 -3.24 3.74 -0.94
CA ARG A 330 -2.48 4.21 -2.11
C ARG A 330 -0.98 4.06 -1.96
N SER A 331 -0.46 4.24 -0.73
CA SER A 331 0.96 4.03 -0.44
C SER A 331 1.37 2.55 -0.52
N ALA A 332 0.49 1.63 -0.14
CA ALA A 332 0.77 0.20 -0.16
C ALA A 332 0.49 -0.46 -1.52
N MET A 333 -0.57 -0.04 -2.23
CA MET A 333 -1.11 -0.75 -3.37
C MET A 333 -1.54 0.10 -4.56
N GLY A 334 -1.79 1.38 -4.36
CA GLY A 334 -2.27 2.28 -5.40
C GLY A 334 -1.13 2.99 -6.13
N SER A 335 -1.46 4.09 -6.80
CA SER A 335 -0.52 4.86 -7.61
C SER A 335 0.75 5.31 -6.88
N ALA A 336 0.69 5.58 -5.58
CA ALA A 336 1.88 5.93 -4.80
C ALA A 336 2.84 4.74 -4.67
N ALA A 337 2.32 3.51 -4.53
CA ALA A 337 3.14 2.29 -4.55
C ALA A 337 3.78 2.08 -5.93
N ASP A 338 3.03 2.29 -7.02
CA ASP A 338 3.53 2.17 -8.38
C ASP A 338 4.65 3.18 -8.65
N HIS A 339 4.48 4.43 -8.22
CA HIS A 339 5.53 5.46 -8.33
C HIS A 339 6.79 5.11 -7.55
N LYS A 340 6.67 4.64 -6.31
CA LYS A 340 7.83 4.21 -5.48
C LYS A 340 8.63 3.13 -6.20
N GLN A 341 7.93 2.10 -6.64
CA GLN A 341 8.53 0.98 -7.35
C GLN A 341 9.21 1.41 -8.64
N ALA A 342 8.50 2.15 -9.50
CA ALA A 342 9.05 2.63 -10.77
C ALA A 342 10.29 3.51 -10.57
N PHE A 343 10.25 4.41 -9.58
CA PHE A 343 11.36 5.29 -9.27
C PHE A 343 12.60 4.48 -8.84
N VAL A 344 12.46 3.56 -7.88
CA VAL A 344 13.57 2.72 -7.40
C VAL A 344 14.11 1.82 -8.51
N ALA A 345 13.24 1.23 -9.32
CA ALA A 345 13.66 0.40 -10.46
C ALA A 345 14.46 1.20 -11.49
N MET A 346 14.04 2.44 -11.78
CA MET A 346 14.78 3.33 -12.68
C MET A 346 16.13 3.75 -12.09
N LEU A 347 16.24 3.97 -10.79
CA LEU A 347 17.51 4.23 -10.13
C LEU A 347 18.43 3.01 -10.16
N ALA A 348 17.91 1.80 -10.06
CA ALA A 348 18.69 0.57 -10.13
C ALA A 348 19.25 0.28 -11.53
N ASN A 349 18.58 0.77 -12.57
CA ASN A 349 19.00 0.56 -13.97
C ASN A 349 19.86 1.72 -14.48
N GLU A 350 21.11 1.47 -14.89
CA GLU A 350 22.05 2.50 -15.32
C GLU A 350 21.59 3.30 -16.55
N ASN A 351 20.98 2.64 -17.52
CA ASN A 351 20.48 3.33 -18.73
C ASN A 351 19.31 4.24 -18.40
N SER A 352 18.37 3.78 -17.57
CA SER A 352 17.25 4.58 -17.08
C SER A 352 17.72 5.78 -16.27
N ARG A 353 18.76 5.63 -15.44
CA ARG A 353 19.36 6.75 -14.72
C ARG A 353 19.95 7.81 -15.62
N LYS A 354 20.70 7.39 -16.65
CA LYS A 354 21.27 8.30 -17.65
C LYS A 354 20.16 9.09 -18.38
N GLU A 355 19.08 8.39 -18.73
CA GLU A 355 17.91 9.03 -19.34
C GLU A 355 17.24 10.01 -18.37
N MET A 356 17.01 9.62 -17.10
CA MET A 356 16.47 10.53 -16.08
C MET A 356 17.33 11.78 -15.92
N LEU A 357 18.66 11.64 -15.85
CA LEU A 357 19.57 12.77 -15.75
C LEU A 357 19.47 13.71 -16.97
N THR A 358 19.38 13.17 -18.18
CA THR A 358 19.26 13.96 -19.40
C THR A 358 17.94 14.73 -19.43
N LEU A 359 16.80 14.03 -19.30
CA LEU A 359 15.48 14.66 -19.28
C LEU A 359 15.32 15.66 -18.12
N GLY A 360 15.89 15.35 -16.97
CA GLY A 360 15.81 16.23 -15.82
C GLY A 360 16.62 17.52 -15.97
N ARG A 361 17.78 17.46 -16.59
CA ARG A 361 18.56 18.67 -16.93
C ARG A 361 17.82 19.56 -17.93
N GLU A 362 17.18 18.97 -18.93
CA GLU A 362 16.32 19.69 -19.87
C GLU A 362 15.10 20.31 -19.14
N ALA A 363 14.44 19.57 -18.27
CA ALA A 363 13.32 20.09 -17.48
C ALA A 363 13.72 21.23 -16.54
N LEU A 364 14.93 21.17 -15.93
CA LEU A 364 15.47 22.26 -15.11
C LEU A 364 15.74 23.53 -15.94
N LEU A 365 16.11 23.41 -17.20
CA LEU A 365 16.29 24.55 -18.10
C LEU A 365 14.93 25.14 -18.52
N ALA A 366 13.93 24.30 -18.77
CA ALA A 366 12.58 24.73 -19.13
C ALA A 366 11.81 25.39 -17.97
N ALA A 367 12.17 25.09 -16.72
CA ALA A 367 11.53 25.64 -15.52
C ALA A 367 12.09 27.01 -15.08
N LYS A 368 13.13 27.52 -15.73
CA LYS A 368 13.72 28.86 -15.51
C LYS A 368 12.98 29.92 -16.33
#